data_6240172e5304603dca1878ab913196f6
#
_entry.id   6240172e5304603dca1878ab913196f6
#
_cell.length_a   1.000
_cell.length_b   1.000
_cell.length_c   1.000
_cell.angle_alpha   90.00
_cell.angle_beta   90.00
_cell.angle_gamma   90.00
#
_symmetry.space_group_name_H-M   'P 1'
#
loop_
_entity.id
_entity.type
_entity.pdbx_description
1 polymer ?
#
loop_
_entity_poly.entity_id
_entity_poly.type
_entity_poly.pdbx_seq_one_letter_code
_entity_poly.pdbx_strand_id
1 'polypeptide(L)'
;MRVRYLSKHSEDPRFKEAAEKIYRSLRRVATSEGLLPTLLNVATGEGKGSSYSAGAYADSYYEYLLKVWIQGGKKDEVGMRWCDDEQSIRKAYVEGVEGITRRLMKRGGGGLLFVGEQQGIGPVTQEMGHLTCFIGGMLALGVFHGVNPKTADRDMANAKALA
;
A
#
# COMPACT_ATOMS: atom_id res chain seq x y z
N MET A 1 -0.09 -4.66 12.34
CA MET A 1 -0.12 -6.12 12.59
C MET A 1 -0.03 -6.47 14.08
N ARG A 2 1.01 -6.06 14.82
CA ARG A 2 1.21 -6.42 16.24
C ARG A 2 -0.01 -6.10 17.11
N VAL A 3 -0.59 -4.93 16.98
CA VAL A 3 -1.77 -4.48 17.77
C VAL A 3 -3.01 -5.34 17.48
N ARG A 4 -3.24 -5.74 16.21
CA ARG A 4 -4.33 -6.66 15.87
C ARG A 4 -4.09 -8.07 16.43
N TYR A 5 -2.82 -8.51 16.44
CA TYR A 5 -2.43 -9.77 17.03
C TYR A 5 -2.64 -9.76 18.55
N LEU A 6 -2.28 -8.65 19.20
CA LEU A 6 -2.57 -8.43 20.62
C LEU A 6 -4.06 -8.55 20.92
N SER A 7 -4.91 -7.93 20.10
CA SER A 7 -6.37 -8.02 20.24
C SER A 7 -6.87 -9.47 20.20
N LYS A 8 -6.29 -10.29 19.32
CA LYS A 8 -6.67 -11.71 19.20
C LYS A 8 -6.28 -12.52 20.44
N HIS A 9 -5.13 -12.23 21.03
CA HIS A 9 -4.61 -12.98 22.17
C HIS A 9 -5.12 -12.49 23.54
N SER A 10 -5.43 -11.19 23.65
CA SER A 10 -6.00 -10.63 24.87
C SER A 10 -7.53 -10.69 24.91
N GLU A 11 -8.15 -11.10 23.78
CA GLU A 11 -9.61 -11.07 23.57
C GLU A 11 -10.22 -9.67 23.72
N ASP A 12 -9.38 -8.61 23.72
CA ASP A 12 -9.79 -7.23 23.83
C ASP A 12 -9.92 -6.58 22.44
N PRO A 13 -11.16 -6.28 21.97
CA PRO A 13 -11.39 -5.73 20.65
C PRO A 13 -10.86 -4.31 20.46
N ARG A 14 -10.64 -3.55 21.55
CA ARG A 14 -10.19 -2.15 21.49
C ARG A 14 -8.87 -1.99 20.73
N PHE A 15 -7.96 -2.95 20.84
CA PHE A 15 -6.69 -2.91 20.12
C PHE A 15 -6.88 -3.04 18.59
N LYS A 16 -7.77 -3.94 18.16
CA LYS A 16 -8.13 -4.09 16.74
C LYS A 16 -8.78 -2.81 16.22
N GLU A 17 -9.76 -2.28 16.95
CA GLU A 17 -10.48 -1.06 16.57
C GLU A 17 -9.57 0.15 16.44
N ALA A 18 -8.60 0.33 17.36
CA ALA A 18 -7.61 1.40 17.29
C ALA A 18 -6.75 1.28 16.03
N ALA A 19 -6.26 0.08 15.69
CA ALA A 19 -5.49 -0.15 14.49
C ALA A 19 -6.31 0.13 13.22
N GLU A 20 -7.55 -0.31 13.19
CA GLU A 20 -8.45 -0.11 12.05
C GLU A 20 -8.79 1.36 11.82
N LYS A 21 -8.92 2.14 12.88
CA LYS A 21 -9.14 3.58 12.81
C LYS A 21 -8.00 4.29 12.07
N ILE A 22 -6.74 3.87 12.28
CA ILE A 22 -5.58 4.42 11.57
C ILE A 22 -5.70 4.16 10.06
N TYR A 23 -5.97 2.93 9.67
CA TYR A 23 -6.11 2.59 8.24
C TYR A 23 -7.25 3.36 7.58
N ARG A 24 -8.40 3.52 8.26
CA ARG A 24 -9.51 4.35 7.77
C ARG A 24 -9.08 5.78 7.50
N SER A 25 -8.33 6.37 8.41
CA SER A 25 -7.81 7.73 8.24
C SER A 25 -6.84 7.82 7.06
N LEU A 26 -5.90 6.89 6.93
CA LEU A 26 -4.96 6.85 5.81
C LEU A 26 -5.67 6.63 4.47
N ARG A 27 -6.70 5.80 4.44
CA ARG A 27 -7.48 5.57 3.23
C ARG A 27 -8.20 6.81 2.70
N ARG A 28 -8.68 7.67 3.61
CA ARG A 28 -9.35 8.93 3.24
C ARG A 28 -8.42 9.93 2.57
N VAL A 29 -7.13 9.89 2.88
CA VAL A 29 -6.13 10.79 2.29
C VAL A 29 -5.40 10.22 1.09
N ALA A 30 -5.53 8.92 0.85
CA ALA A 30 -5.01 8.32 -0.38
C ALA A 30 -5.70 8.94 -1.60
N THR A 31 -4.94 9.14 -2.66
CA THR A 31 -5.47 9.67 -3.94
C THR A 31 -6.48 8.70 -4.57
N SER A 32 -7.21 9.17 -5.57
CA SER A 32 -8.07 8.31 -6.40
C SER A 32 -7.29 7.19 -7.12
N GLU A 33 -5.98 7.36 -7.28
CA GLU A 33 -5.06 6.34 -7.82
C GLU A 33 -4.50 5.42 -6.73
N GLY A 34 -4.92 5.56 -5.47
CA GLY A 34 -4.48 4.73 -4.34
C GLY A 34 -3.12 5.09 -3.74
N LEU A 35 -2.49 6.20 -4.18
CA LEU A 35 -1.22 6.64 -3.62
C LEU A 35 -1.42 7.45 -2.33
N LEU A 36 -0.62 7.12 -1.31
CA LEU A 36 -0.59 7.85 -0.06
C LEU A 36 0.39 9.02 -0.15
N PRO A 37 -0.01 10.27 0.20
CA PRO A 37 0.93 11.37 0.35
C PRO A 37 1.96 11.07 1.43
N THR A 38 3.22 11.43 1.19
CA THR A 38 4.31 11.19 2.15
C THR A 38 4.23 12.03 3.41
N LEU A 39 3.50 13.14 3.34
CA LEU A 39 3.29 14.05 4.47
C LEU A 39 1.80 14.23 4.77
N LEU A 40 1.47 14.22 6.05
CA LEU A 40 0.13 14.46 6.55
C LEU A 40 0.13 15.66 7.49
N ASN A 41 -0.94 16.43 7.45
CA ASN A 41 -1.21 17.44 8.46
C ASN A 41 -1.74 16.76 9.72
N VAL A 42 -0.99 16.80 10.80
CA VAL A 42 -1.34 16.11 12.05
C VAL A 42 -2.61 16.68 12.69
N ALA A 43 -2.88 17.97 12.51
CA ALA A 43 -4.05 18.61 13.08
C ALA A 43 -5.35 18.29 12.34
N THR A 44 -5.29 18.21 10.98
CA THR A 44 -6.48 17.96 10.16
C THR A 44 -6.59 16.51 9.69
N GLY A 45 -5.48 15.77 9.70
CA GLY A 45 -5.39 14.42 9.13
C GLY A 45 -5.37 14.39 7.59
N GLU A 46 -5.28 15.55 6.93
CA GLU A 46 -5.26 15.66 5.48
C GLU A 46 -3.85 15.46 4.89
N GLY A 47 -3.78 15.05 3.62
CA GLY A 47 -2.52 15.00 2.88
C GLY A 47 -1.91 16.38 2.71
N LYS A 48 -0.61 16.52 2.93
CA LYS A 48 0.12 17.77 2.73
C LYS A 48 1.01 17.67 1.49
N GLY A 49 0.66 18.43 0.48
CA GLY A 49 1.38 18.45 -0.80
C GLY A 49 1.08 17.25 -1.70
N SER A 50 1.84 17.14 -2.79
CA SER A 50 1.65 16.13 -3.85
C SER A 50 2.90 15.25 -4.00
N SER A 51 3.56 14.93 -2.90
CA SER A 51 4.73 14.05 -2.89
C SER A 51 4.32 12.62 -2.60
N TYR A 52 4.80 11.70 -3.42
CA TYR A 52 4.47 10.27 -3.36
C TYR A 52 5.73 9.43 -3.44
N SER A 53 5.82 8.44 -2.57
CA SER A 53 6.88 7.44 -2.53
C SER A 53 6.28 6.08 -2.22
N ALA A 54 6.95 5.04 -2.68
CA ALA A 54 6.69 3.69 -2.21
C ALA A 54 7.83 3.18 -1.30
N GLY A 55 8.80 4.05 -1.01
CA GLY A 55 9.88 3.87 -0.04
C GLY A 55 9.62 4.62 1.25
N ALA A 56 10.62 5.35 1.74
CA ALA A 56 10.55 6.09 2.99
C ALA A 56 9.26 6.92 3.14
N TYR A 57 8.67 6.88 4.33
CA TYR A 57 7.41 7.51 4.74
C TYR A 57 6.12 6.84 4.26
N ALA A 58 6.14 5.92 3.28
CA ALA A 58 4.92 5.29 2.76
C ALA A 58 5.01 3.76 2.60
N ASP A 59 6.21 3.18 2.64
CA ASP A 59 6.50 1.75 2.45
C ASP A 59 5.59 0.84 3.27
N SER A 60 5.55 1.03 4.57
CA SER A 60 4.76 0.22 5.50
C SER A 60 3.26 0.30 5.24
N TYR A 61 2.75 1.38 4.66
CA TYR A 61 1.34 1.48 4.33
C TYR A 61 0.94 0.39 3.33
N TYR A 62 1.62 0.33 2.18
CA TYR A 62 1.33 -0.64 1.12
C TYR A 62 1.60 -2.07 1.57
N GLU A 63 2.72 -2.29 2.25
CA GLU A 63 3.09 -3.60 2.79
C GLU A 63 2.03 -4.15 3.74
N TYR A 64 1.57 -3.31 4.66
CA TYR A 64 0.61 -3.75 5.67
C TYR A 64 -0.81 -3.87 5.17
N LEU A 65 -1.21 -3.20 4.09
CA LEU A 65 -2.49 -3.48 3.45
C LEU A 65 -2.58 -4.96 3.05
N LEU A 66 -1.53 -5.49 2.38
CA LEU A 66 -1.48 -6.89 2.00
C LEU A 66 -1.41 -7.81 3.22
N LYS A 67 -0.49 -7.56 4.14
CA LYS A 67 -0.26 -8.42 5.31
C LYS A 67 -1.47 -8.48 6.25
N VAL A 68 -2.19 -7.38 6.41
CA VAL A 68 -3.41 -7.33 7.23
C VAL A 68 -4.55 -8.10 6.58
N TRP A 69 -4.69 -8.03 5.24
CA TRP A 69 -5.65 -8.84 4.51
C TRP A 69 -5.36 -10.34 4.65
N ILE A 70 -4.10 -10.74 4.48
CA ILE A 70 -3.67 -12.13 4.68
C ILE A 70 -3.94 -12.58 6.13
N GLN A 71 -3.58 -11.76 7.12
CA GLN A 71 -3.82 -12.04 8.55
C GLN A 71 -5.31 -12.18 8.88
N GLY A 72 -6.19 -11.46 8.17
CA GLY A 72 -7.65 -11.56 8.30
C GLY A 72 -8.25 -12.79 7.64
N GLY A 73 -7.45 -13.72 7.12
CA GLY A 73 -7.91 -14.94 6.45
C GLY A 73 -8.34 -14.69 5.01
N LYS A 74 -7.86 -13.63 4.38
CA LYS A 74 -8.20 -13.23 3.00
C LYS A 74 -9.69 -12.93 2.77
N LYS A 75 -10.40 -12.65 3.85
CA LYS A 75 -11.79 -12.26 3.77
C LYS A 75 -11.84 -10.76 3.53
N ASP A 76 -12.58 -10.36 2.52
CA ASP A 76 -13.10 -9.00 2.39
C ASP A 76 -14.26 -8.93 3.40
N GLU A 77 -13.95 -8.90 4.70
CA GLU A 77 -14.92 -9.09 5.75
C GLU A 77 -16.00 -8.01 5.71
N VAL A 78 -17.21 -8.48 5.48
CA VAL A 78 -18.50 -7.91 5.87
C VAL A 78 -18.54 -7.78 7.41
N GLY A 79 -17.71 -6.97 7.99
CA GLY A 79 -17.57 -6.83 9.45
C GLY A 79 -16.49 -5.84 9.81
N MET A 80 -15.49 -5.69 8.95
CA MET A 80 -14.63 -4.52 8.97
C MET A 80 -15.34 -3.37 8.24
N ARG A 81 -16.29 -2.71 8.88
CA ARG A 81 -16.84 -1.43 8.39
C ARG A 81 -15.72 -0.40 8.38
N TRP A 82 -14.90 -0.46 7.33
CA TRP A 82 -13.76 0.43 7.16
C TRP A 82 -14.17 1.86 6.81
N CYS A 83 -15.33 2.02 6.22
CA CYS A 83 -16.10 3.25 5.99
C CYS A 83 -17.51 2.82 5.62
N ASP A 84 -18.45 3.72 5.59
CA ASP A 84 -19.84 3.50 5.15
C ASP A 84 -19.95 3.13 3.66
N ASP A 85 -18.82 3.01 2.93
CA ASP A 85 -18.70 2.58 1.54
C ASP A 85 -17.72 1.41 1.41
N GLU A 86 -18.13 0.35 0.73
CA GLU A 86 -17.52 -0.81 0.03
C GLU A 86 -15.98 -0.96 -0.04
N GLN A 87 -15.17 -0.32 0.80
CA GLN A 87 -13.72 -0.27 0.60
C GLN A 87 -12.97 -1.24 1.52
N SER A 88 -12.74 -2.45 1.03
CA SER A 88 -11.91 -3.44 1.72
C SER A 88 -10.41 -3.05 1.71
N ILE A 89 -9.66 -3.56 2.69
CA ILE A 89 -8.17 -3.48 2.70
C ILE A 89 -7.56 -4.02 1.41
N ARG A 90 -8.16 -5.09 0.88
CA ARG A 90 -7.75 -5.67 -0.40
C ARG A 90 -7.87 -4.66 -1.53
N LYS A 91 -8.98 -3.95 -1.62
CA LYS A 91 -9.19 -2.91 -2.65
C LYS A 91 -8.16 -1.79 -2.51
N ALA A 92 -7.89 -1.33 -1.28
CA ALA A 92 -6.87 -0.32 -1.04
C ALA A 92 -5.47 -0.78 -1.49
N TYR A 93 -5.11 -2.05 -1.25
CA TYR A 93 -3.87 -2.64 -1.75
C TYR A 93 -3.82 -2.66 -3.28
N VAL A 94 -4.89 -3.14 -3.93
CA VAL A 94 -4.96 -3.23 -5.40
C VAL A 94 -4.82 -1.85 -6.04
N GLU A 95 -5.51 -0.84 -5.52
CA GLU A 95 -5.40 0.54 -6.00
C GLU A 95 -4.01 1.12 -5.74
N GLY A 96 -3.42 0.87 -4.57
CA GLY A 96 -2.05 1.30 -4.26
C GLY A 96 -1.01 0.70 -5.21
N VAL A 97 -1.11 -0.59 -5.50
CA VAL A 97 -0.24 -1.26 -6.49
C VAL A 97 -0.44 -0.66 -7.88
N GLU A 98 -1.67 -0.39 -8.27
CA GLU A 98 -1.95 0.24 -9.57
C GLU A 98 -1.35 1.65 -9.65
N GLY A 99 -1.51 2.47 -8.60
CA GLY A 99 -0.91 3.79 -8.52
C GLY A 99 0.62 3.77 -8.57
N ILE A 100 1.25 2.86 -7.84
CA ILE A 100 2.71 2.67 -7.89
C ILE A 100 3.14 2.27 -9.30
N THR A 101 2.46 1.30 -9.92
CA THR A 101 2.79 0.78 -11.24
C THR A 101 2.66 1.86 -12.33
N ARG A 102 1.60 2.63 -12.30
CA ARG A 102 1.36 3.67 -13.31
C ARG A 102 2.24 4.90 -13.12
N ARG A 103 2.38 5.37 -11.90
CA ARG A 103 2.95 6.66 -11.62
C ARG A 103 4.42 6.61 -11.24
N LEU A 104 4.82 5.68 -10.39
CA LEU A 104 6.15 5.64 -9.81
C LEU A 104 7.09 4.64 -10.49
N MET A 105 6.58 3.54 -11.08
CA MET A 105 7.38 2.58 -11.81
C MET A 105 7.82 3.13 -13.15
N LYS A 106 9.12 3.05 -13.45
CA LYS A 106 9.74 3.53 -14.68
C LYS A 106 10.79 2.55 -15.19
N ARG A 107 11.09 2.63 -16.48
CA ARG A 107 12.23 1.94 -17.07
C ARG A 107 13.33 2.95 -17.34
N GLY A 108 14.50 2.66 -16.81
CA GLY A 108 15.72 3.45 -17.00
C GLY A 108 16.55 2.99 -18.21
N GLY A 109 17.73 3.53 -18.30
CA GLY A 109 18.72 3.09 -19.29
C GLY A 109 19.01 1.60 -19.17
N GLY A 110 19.15 0.90 -20.30
CA GLY A 110 19.35 -0.56 -20.30
C GLY A 110 18.09 -1.38 -20.02
N GLY A 111 16.92 -0.75 -19.89
CA GLY A 111 15.63 -1.44 -19.70
C GLY A 111 15.35 -1.89 -18.27
N LEU A 112 16.19 -1.52 -17.30
CA LEU A 112 16.00 -1.84 -15.88
C LEU A 112 14.73 -1.19 -15.34
N LEU A 113 13.90 -1.97 -14.67
CA LEU A 113 12.72 -1.48 -13.97
C LEU A 113 13.13 -0.93 -12.62
N PHE A 114 12.61 0.25 -12.28
CA PHE A 114 12.80 0.85 -10.97
C PHE A 114 11.54 1.57 -10.51
N VAL A 115 11.45 1.87 -9.22
CA VAL A 115 10.36 2.65 -8.63
C VAL A 115 10.96 3.93 -8.06
N GLY A 116 10.68 5.04 -8.72
CA GLY A 116 11.13 6.35 -8.29
C GLY A 116 10.18 7.00 -7.29
N GLU A 117 10.49 8.23 -6.93
CA GLU A 117 9.67 9.08 -6.06
C GLU A 117 9.20 10.30 -6.82
N GLN A 118 8.05 10.83 -6.46
CA GLN A 118 7.54 12.08 -7.00
C GLN A 118 7.49 13.14 -5.90
N GLN A 119 8.12 14.28 -6.14
CA GLN A 119 8.08 15.43 -5.24
C GLN A 119 7.25 16.54 -5.88
N GLY A 120 6.14 16.90 -5.24
CA GLY A 120 5.21 17.89 -5.76
C GLY A 120 4.61 17.48 -7.11
N ILE A 121 4.49 18.45 -8.02
CA ILE A 121 3.99 18.25 -9.39
C ILE A 121 5.10 17.91 -10.39
N GLY A 122 6.35 17.74 -9.90
CA GLY A 122 7.51 17.44 -10.72
C GLY A 122 7.50 16.02 -11.31
N PRO A 123 8.49 15.72 -12.16
CA PRO A 123 8.66 14.37 -12.69
C PRO A 123 9.05 13.39 -11.58
N VAL A 124 8.84 12.11 -11.86
CA VAL A 124 9.34 11.02 -10.99
C VAL A 124 10.87 10.98 -11.08
N THR A 125 11.54 10.86 -9.95
CA THR A 125 13.00 10.72 -9.86
C THR A 125 13.48 9.50 -10.63
N GLN A 126 14.71 9.54 -11.14
CA GLN A 126 15.36 8.39 -11.77
C GLN A 126 16.22 7.58 -10.77
N GLU A 127 15.93 7.72 -9.52
CA GLU A 127 16.60 7.04 -8.41
C GLU A 127 15.59 6.16 -7.66
N MET A 128 16.03 4.98 -7.29
CA MET A 128 15.24 4.05 -6.46
C MET A 128 15.81 4.05 -5.05
N GLY A 129 15.00 4.46 -4.10
CA GLY A 129 15.36 4.39 -2.68
C GLY A 129 15.53 2.93 -2.24
N HIS A 130 16.53 2.66 -1.43
CA HIS A 130 16.83 1.30 -0.94
C HIS A 130 15.64 0.63 -0.24
N LEU A 131 14.83 1.36 0.52
CA LEU A 131 13.63 0.80 1.16
C LEU A 131 12.59 0.32 0.14
N THR A 132 12.55 0.92 -1.04
CA THR A 132 11.59 0.57 -2.10
C THR A 132 11.81 -0.85 -2.67
N CYS A 133 12.98 -1.45 -2.45
CA CYS A 133 13.30 -2.80 -2.91
C CYS A 133 12.32 -3.87 -2.38
N PHE A 134 11.63 -3.62 -1.26
CA PHE A 134 10.62 -4.55 -0.73
C PHE A 134 9.44 -4.79 -1.69
N ILE A 135 9.19 -3.88 -2.63
CA ILE A 135 8.03 -3.95 -3.55
C ILE A 135 8.06 -5.22 -4.39
N GLY A 136 9.23 -5.65 -4.86
CA GLY A 136 9.34 -6.91 -5.59
C GLY A 136 8.78 -8.08 -4.79
N GLY A 137 9.18 -8.22 -3.53
CA GLY A 137 8.66 -9.23 -2.62
C GLY A 137 7.18 -9.06 -2.29
N MET A 138 6.71 -7.83 -2.12
CA MET A 138 5.31 -7.52 -1.86
C MET A 138 4.41 -7.93 -3.04
N LEU A 139 4.80 -7.62 -4.27
CA LEU A 139 4.06 -8.01 -5.48
C LEU A 139 4.01 -9.54 -5.62
N ALA A 140 5.14 -10.22 -5.47
CA ALA A 140 5.20 -11.68 -5.52
C ALA A 140 4.29 -12.32 -4.45
N LEU A 141 4.30 -11.80 -3.23
CA LEU A 141 3.45 -12.26 -2.14
C LEU A 141 1.96 -12.03 -2.46
N GLY A 142 1.63 -10.89 -3.05
CA GLY A 142 0.27 -10.57 -3.49
C GLY A 142 -0.25 -11.56 -4.53
N VAL A 143 0.57 -11.87 -5.53
CA VAL A 143 0.25 -12.87 -6.56
C VAL A 143 0.09 -14.26 -5.94
N PHE A 144 1.02 -14.68 -5.09
CA PHE A 144 0.96 -15.99 -4.41
C PHE A 144 -0.33 -16.15 -3.60
N HIS A 145 -0.82 -15.09 -2.99
CA HIS A 145 -2.07 -15.12 -2.21
C HIS A 145 -3.33 -14.86 -3.04
N GLY A 146 -3.21 -14.58 -4.34
CA GLY A 146 -4.34 -14.37 -5.25
C GLY A 146 -5.10 -13.07 -4.95
N VAL A 147 -4.39 -12.00 -4.53
CA VAL A 147 -5.03 -10.75 -4.13
C VAL A 147 -5.74 -10.06 -5.29
N ASN A 148 -5.17 -10.09 -6.50
CA ASN A 148 -5.79 -9.59 -7.72
C ASN A 148 -5.46 -10.50 -8.92
N PRO A 149 -6.30 -11.50 -9.23
CA PRO A 149 -6.04 -12.40 -10.35
C PRO A 149 -5.93 -11.70 -11.71
N LYS A 150 -6.62 -10.55 -11.88
CA LYS A 150 -6.62 -9.80 -13.15
C LYS A 150 -5.26 -9.20 -13.51
N THR A 151 -4.40 -8.95 -12.55
CA THR A 151 -3.07 -8.34 -12.76
C THR A 151 -1.92 -9.26 -12.36
N ALA A 152 -2.21 -10.53 -12.03
CA ALA A 152 -1.23 -11.46 -11.48
C ALA A 152 0.02 -11.62 -12.37
N ASP A 153 -0.16 -11.78 -13.67
CA ASP A 153 0.96 -11.95 -14.61
C ASP A 153 1.84 -10.67 -14.67
N ARG A 154 1.21 -9.50 -14.77
CA ARG A 154 1.90 -8.21 -14.76
C ARG A 154 2.67 -8.01 -13.44
N ASP A 155 2.01 -8.26 -12.31
CA ASP A 155 2.58 -8.02 -11.00
C ASP A 155 3.75 -8.97 -10.72
N MET A 156 3.65 -10.23 -11.17
CA MET A 156 4.77 -11.17 -11.09
C MET A 156 5.92 -10.79 -12.03
N ALA A 157 5.63 -10.32 -13.24
CA ALA A 157 6.66 -9.83 -14.17
C ALA A 157 7.40 -8.61 -13.59
N ASN A 158 6.65 -7.67 -12.98
CA ASN A 158 7.25 -6.53 -12.29
C ASN A 158 8.07 -6.95 -11.06
N ALA A 159 7.57 -7.92 -10.27
CA ALA A 159 8.32 -8.46 -9.13
C ALA A 159 9.69 -9.02 -9.54
N LYS A 160 9.72 -9.82 -10.62
CA LYS A 160 10.95 -10.39 -11.16
C LYS A 160 11.89 -9.34 -11.75
N ALA A 161 11.34 -8.28 -12.35
CA ALA A 161 12.15 -7.21 -12.95
C ALA A 161 12.74 -6.24 -11.92
N LEU A 162 12.19 -6.22 -10.70
CA LEU A 162 12.70 -5.43 -9.57
C LEU A 162 13.69 -6.19 -8.69
N ALA A 163 13.80 -7.51 -8.85
CA ALA A 163 14.71 -8.36 -8.10
C ALA A 163 16.09 -8.44 -8.76
#